data_350da46315299a25cef26cd56575911a
#
_entry.id   350da46315299a25cef26cd56575911a
#
_cell.length_a   1.000
_cell.length_b   1.000
_cell.length_c   1.000
_cell.angle_alpha   90.00
_cell.angle_beta   90.00
_cell.angle_gamma   90.00
#
_symmetry.space_group_name_H-M   'P 1'
#
loop_
_entity.id
_entity.type
_entity.pdbx_description
1 polymer ?
#
loop_
_entity_poly.entity_id
_entity_poly.type
_entity_poly.pdbx_seq_one_letter_code
_entity_poly.pdbx_strand_id
1 'polypeptide(L)'
;MTKIIAIANQKGGVGKTTTAINLSACLGVLEKKVLLIDCDPQANTTSGVGFDHNEIEKSSYNCLIGNHKSSETVLKTSSPNLDLIPANIDLVAAEIELVELDEREYCLKKSISEIKDNYDYIIIDCAPSLGILTLNALAASDSVIVPIQCEYFALEGLGKLLNTIKIIQQRLNNNLIIEGLLLTMYDTRLRLSNQVVEEVKTHFQDMVFKTIIHRNVRLGESPSFGETIIIHDASSKGAINYLNLANEIINKNEPELKEEILNDE
;
A
#
# COMPACT_ATOMS: atom_id res chain seq x y z
N MET A 1 -16.37 -4.69 8.24
CA MET A 1 -15.53 -5.81 7.69
C MET A 1 -14.20 -5.21 7.25
N THR A 2 -13.09 -5.78 7.65
CA THR A 2 -11.73 -5.28 7.34
C THR A 2 -11.47 -5.27 5.85
N LYS A 3 -10.92 -4.19 5.31
CA LYS A 3 -10.49 -4.07 3.92
C LYS A 3 -8.97 -4.19 3.81
N ILE A 4 -8.48 -5.19 3.05
CA ILE A 4 -7.05 -5.44 2.85
C ILE A 4 -6.64 -4.96 1.46
N ILE A 5 -5.69 -4.01 1.38
CA ILE A 5 -5.26 -3.37 0.14
C ILE A 5 -3.74 -3.53 -0.03
N ALA A 6 -3.30 -4.18 -1.09
CA ALA A 6 -1.88 -4.20 -1.48
C ALA A 6 -1.52 -2.96 -2.32
N ILE A 7 -0.32 -2.42 -2.11
CA ILE A 7 0.26 -1.37 -2.96
C ILE A 7 1.36 -2.02 -3.80
N ALA A 8 1.09 -2.28 -5.07
CA ALA A 8 1.98 -3.07 -5.91
C ALA A 8 2.28 -2.42 -7.27
N ASN A 9 3.53 -2.50 -7.68
CA ASN A 9 3.99 -2.22 -9.04
C ASN A 9 5.39 -2.83 -9.22
N GLN A 10 5.66 -3.42 -10.38
CA GLN A 10 6.97 -4.00 -10.74
C GLN A 10 8.07 -2.94 -10.87
N LYS A 11 7.70 -1.72 -11.25
CA LYS A 11 8.66 -0.62 -11.42
C LYS A 11 9.06 -0.06 -10.05
N GLY A 12 10.37 0.03 -9.82
CA GLY A 12 10.92 0.75 -8.67
C GLY A 12 10.68 2.25 -8.76
N GLY A 13 10.61 2.95 -7.63
CA GLY A 13 10.55 4.41 -7.58
C GLY A 13 9.23 5.05 -8.02
N VAL A 14 8.14 4.28 -8.16
CA VAL A 14 6.82 4.82 -8.56
C VAL A 14 5.98 5.36 -7.38
N GLY A 15 6.50 5.30 -6.16
CA GLY A 15 5.84 5.80 -4.96
C GLY A 15 4.98 4.75 -4.23
N LYS A 16 5.30 3.45 -4.32
CA LYS A 16 4.62 2.39 -3.55
C LYS A 16 4.71 2.65 -2.04
N THR A 17 5.91 2.64 -1.51
CA THR A 17 6.19 2.89 -0.08
C THR A 17 5.64 4.22 0.39
N THR A 18 5.86 5.30 -0.38
CA THR A 18 5.30 6.63 -0.08
C THR A 18 3.78 6.58 0.02
N THR A 19 3.13 5.82 -0.89
CA THR A 19 1.66 5.66 -0.87
C THR A 19 1.22 4.80 0.32
N ALA A 20 1.89 3.67 0.59
CA ALA A 20 1.55 2.80 1.71
C ALA A 20 1.61 3.55 3.05
N ILE A 21 2.71 4.25 3.33
CA ILE A 21 2.90 5.04 4.55
C ILE A 21 1.83 6.13 4.67
N ASN A 22 1.70 6.99 3.67
CA ASN A 22 0.93 8.21 3.81
C ASN A 22 -0.58 7.99 3.65
N LEU A 23 -1.00 7.00 2.86
CA LEU A 23 -2.40 6.56 2.83
C LEU A 23 -2.81 5.98 4.19
N SER A 24 -1.98 5.09 4.77
CA SER A 24 -2.25 4.49 6.09
C SER A 24 -2.37 5.56 7.18
N ALA A 25 -1.44 6.52 7.21
CA ALA A 25 -1.48 7.61 8.17
C ALA A 25 -2.72 8.50 8.00
N CYS A 26 -3.09 8.83 6.76
CA CYS A 26 -4.28 9.62 6.48
C CYS A 26 -5.58 8.89 6.84
N LEU A 27 -5.67 7.58 6.58
CA LEU A 27 -6.80 6.77 7.06
C LEU A 27 -6.88 6.79 8.59
N GLY A 28 -5.74 6.69 9.28
CA GLY A 28 -5.67 6.76 10.75
C GLY A 28 -6.13 8.10 11.31
N VAL A 29 -5.78 9.22 10.67
CA VAL A 29 -6.27 10.56 11.02
C VAL A 29 -7.78 10.70 10.77
N LEU A 30 -8.32 10.00 9.80
CA LEU A 30 -9.76 9.89 9.53
C LEU A 30 -10.44 8.83 10.42
N GLU A 31 -9.87 8.56 11.59
CA GLU A 31 -10.41 7.71 12.66
C GLU A 31 -10.57 6.22 12.29
N LYS A 32 -9.93 5.75 11.21
CA LYS A 32 -9.89 4.33 10.87
C LYS A 32 -8.75 3.64 11.61
N LYS A 33 -8.98 2.42 12.13
CA LYS A 33 -7.92 1.57 12.68
C LYS A 33 -7.16 0.92 11.53
N VAL A 34 -5.88 1.22 11.40
CA VAL A 34 -5.07 0.81 10.26
C VAL A 34 -3.87 -0.03 10.70
N LEU A 35 -3.65 -1.14 10.01
CA LEU A 35 -2.41 -1.91 10.07
C LEU A 35 -1.65 -1.71 8.76
N LEU A 36 -0.42 -1.24 8.86
CA LEU A 36 0.53 -1.18 7.75
C LEU A 36 1.47 -2.39 7.84
N ILE A 37 1.63 -3.13 6.75
CA ILE A 37 2.53 -4.29 6.69
C ILE A 37 3.62 -3.98 5.67
N ASP A 38 4.86 -4.02 6.11
CA ASP A 38 6.03 -3.90 5.25
C ASP A 38 6.42 -5.29 4.72
N CYS A 39 6.30 -5.49 3.40
CA CYS A 39 6.67 -6.72 2.69
C CYS A 39 7.81 -6.49 1.68
N ASP A 40 8.64 -5.47 1.92
CA ASP A 40 9.86 -5.22 1.13
C ASP A 40 11.09 -5.48 2.00
N PRO A 41 12.03 -6.36 1.59
CA PRO A 41 13.29 -6.58 2.31
C PRO A 41 14.14 -5.33 2.52
N GLN A 42 13.90 -4.28 1.74
CA GLN A 42 14.55 -2.97 1.93
C GLN A 42 14.04 -2.22 3.17
N ALA A 43 12.93 -2.62 3.77
CA ALA A 43 12.34 -2.07 4.99
C ALA A 43 12.16 -0.54 4.98
N ASN A 44 11.89 0.03 3.79
CA ASN A 44 11.71 1.46 3.64
C ASN A 44 10.44 1.98 4.32
N THR A 45 9.38 1.17 4.37
CA THR A 45 8.15 1.49 5.11
C THR A 45 8.44 1.53 6.60
N THR A 46 9.16 0.56 7.12
CA THR A 46 9.56 0.46 8.53
C THR A 46 10.35 1.70 8.96
N SER A 47 11.40 2.04 8.20
CA SER A 47 12.22 3.24 8.46
C SER A 47 11.42 4.54 8.31
N GLY A 48 10.54 4.59 7.30
CA GLY A 48 9.74 5.77 6.97
C GLY A 48 8.67 6.13 8.00
N VAL A 49 8.36 5.22 8.95
CA VAL A 49 7.46 5.49 10.08
C VAL A 49 8.20 5.51 11.44
N GLY A 50 9.54 5.61 11.43
CA GLY A 50 10.36 5.94 12.58
C GLY A 50 10.98 4.76 13.33
N PHE A 51 11.03 3.55 12.74
CA PHE A 51 11.71 2.39 13.35
C PHE A 51 13.05 2.11 12.67
N ASP A 52 14.07 1.80 13.44
CA ASP A 52 15.33 1.29 12.90
C ASP A 52 15.16 -0.18 12.53
N HIS A 53 15.14 -0.47 11.24
CA HIS A 53 14.98 -1.83 10.72
C HIS A 53 16.10 -2.78 11.14
N ASN A 54 17.27 -2.29 11.58
CA ASN A 54 18.36 -3.10 12.11
C ASN A 54 18.11 -3.58 13.54
N GLU A 55 17.22 -2.91 14.27
CA GLU A 55 16.85 -3.27 15.65
C GLU A 55 15.57 -4.11 15.72
N ILE A 56 14.96 -4.42 14.57
CA ILE A 56 13.73 -5.22 14.52
C ILE A 56 14.04 -6.70 14.72
N GLU A 57 13.58 -7.25 15.85
CA GLU A 57 13.70 -8.68 16.17
C GLU A 57 12.58 -9.53 15.57
N LYS A 58 11.35 -8.99 15.53
CA LYS A 58 10.16 -9.66 14.98
C LYS A 58 9.61 -8.85 13.82
N SER A 59 9.53 -9.46 12.66
CA SER A 59 9.18 -8.80 11.41
C SER A 59 8.15 -9.59 10.60
N SER A 60 7.74 -9.06 9.47
CA SER A 60 6.90 -9.76 8.50
C SER A 60 7.54 -11.07 7.98
N TYR A 61 8.87 -11.21 8.04
CA TYR A 61 9.54 -12.48 7.82
C TYR A 61 9.01 -13.56 8.78
N ASN A 62 8.99 -13.27 10.09
CA ASN A 62 8.54 -14.22 11.11
C ASN A 62 7.05 -14.59 10.93
N CYS A 63 6.24 -13.63 10.47
CA CYS A 63 4.84 -13.88 10.15
C CYS A 63 4.70 -14.83 8.94
N LEU A 64 5.53 -14.66 7.92
CA LEU A 64 5.48 -15.45 6.69
C LEU A 64 5.93 -16.89 6.89
N ILE A 65 7.02 -17.11 7.63
CA ILE A 65 7.53 -18.46 7.91
C ILE A 65 6.85 -19.16 9.10
N GLY A 66 5.95 -18.46 9.81
CA GLY A 66 5.15 -19.02 10.90
C GLY A 66 5.87 -19.19 12.23
N ASN A 67 7.03 -18.55 12.43
CA ASN A 67 7.81 -18.65 13.68
C ASN A 67 7.23 -17.80 14.81
N HIS A 68 6.47 -16.74 14.49
CA HIS A 68 5.77 -15.89 15.44
C HIS A 68 4.36 -15.57 14.95
N LYS A 69 3.47 -15.31 15.91
CA LYS A 69 2.12 -14.82 15.61
C LYS A 69 2.19 -13.37 15.15
N SER A 70 1.32 -12.99 14.22
CA SER A 70 1.23 -11.60 13.77
C SER A 70 0.91 -10.63 14.92
N SER A 71 0.13 -11.06 15.91
CA SER A 71 -0.18 -10.27 17.12
C SER A 71 1.06 -9.92 17.97
N GLU A 72 2.12 -10.73 17.91
CA GLU A 72 3.38 -10.49 18.63
C GLU A 72 4.36 -9.60 17.86
N THR A 73 4.06 -9.32 16.60
CA THR A 73 4.93 -8.57 15.68
C THR A 73 4.48 -7.14 15.48
N VAL A 74 3.24 -6.83 15.87
CA VAL A 74 2.65 -5.50 15.71
C VAL A 74 3.33 -4.47 16.61
N LEU A 75 3.77 -3.36 16.01
CA LEU A 75 4.33 -2.18 16.67
C LEU A 75 3.35 -1.00 16.58
N LYS A 76 3.33 -0.18 17.63
CA LYS A 76 2.58 1.09 17.64
C LYS A 76 3.43 2.19 17.03
N THR A 77 2.90 2.89 16.04
CA THR A 77 3.59 4.03 15.44
C THR A 77 3.27 5.34 16.18
N SER A 78 3.98 6.42 15.83
CA SER A 78 3.67 7.77 16.30
C SER A 78 2.42 8.37 15.62
N SER A 79 1.97 7.79 14.51
CA SER A 79 0.78 8.25 13.79
C SER A 79 -0.50 7.74 14.47
N PRO A 80 -1.57 8.57 14.58
CA PRO A 80 -2.82 8.16 15.19
C PRO A 80 -3.43 6.94 14.48
N ASN A 81 -3.94 5.98 15.28
CA ASN A 81 -4.66 4.79 14.80
C ASN A 81 -3.90 3.95 13.76
N LEU A 82 -2.58 4.06 13.69
CA LEU A 82 -1.72 3.36 12.75
C LEU A 82 -0.76 2.42 13.49
N ASP A 83 -0.89 1.14 13.25
CA ASP A 83 0.02 0.10 13.69
C ASP A 83 0.88 -0.40 12.52
N LEU A 84 2.02 -1.03 12.82
CA LEU A 84 2.97 -1.55 11.85
C LEU A 84 3.31 -3.01 12.13
N ILE A 85 3.31 -3.86 11.11
CA ILE A 85 4.15 -5.06 11.06
C ILE A 85 5.41 -4.68 10.27
N PRO A 86 6.57 -4.57 10.92
CA PRO A 86 7.79 -4.09 10.29
C PRO A 86 8.45 -5.15 9.40
N ALA A 87 9.36 -4.72 8.54
CA ALA A 87 10.28 -5.58 7.81
C ALA A 87 11.71 -5.41 8.30
N ASN A 88 12.54 -6.38 7.96
CA ASN A 88 13.99 -6.33 8.06
C ASN A 88 14.61 -7.15 6.91
N ILE A 89 15.94 -7.23 6.87
CA ILE A 89 16.67 -7.92 5.81
C ILE A 89 16.39 -9.43 5.75
N ASP A 90 15.91 -10.03 6.84
CA ASP A 90 15.60 -11.46 6.90
C ASP A 90 14.50 -11.86 5.90
N LEU A 91 13.69 -10.91 5.42
CA LEU A 91 12.72 -11.15 4.35
C LEU A 91 13.37 -11.70 3.06
N VAL A 92 14.67 -11.48 2.84
CA VAL A 92 15.39 -12.11 1.72
C VAL A 92 15.42 -13.64 1.90
N ALA A 93 15.58 -14.12 3.14
CA ALA A 93 15.55 -15.56 3.43
C ALA A 93 14.16 -16.15 3.18
N ALA A 94 13.09 -15.40 3.45
CA ALA A 94 11.73 -15.84 3.20
C ALA A 94 11.50 -16.20 1.71
N GLU A 95 12.14 -15.50 0.76
CA GLU A 95 12.02 -15.81 -0.67
C GLU A 95 12.55 -17.22 -1.01
N ILE A 96 13.47 -17.74 -0.22
CA ILE A 96 14.04 -19.07 -0.39
C ILE A 96 13.24 -20.11 0.42
N GLU A 97 12.96 -19.82 1.69
CA GLU A 97 12.35 -20.75 2.62
C GLU A 97 10.88 -21.05 2.27
N LEU A 98 10.14 -20.06 1.82
CA LEU A 98 8.75 -20.22 1.38
C LEU A 98 8.62 -21.20 0.21
N VAL A 99 9.66 -21.37 -0.63
CA VAL A 99 9.58 -22.26 -1.80
C VAL A 99 9.33 -23.72 -1.39
N GLU A 100 9.76 -24.10 -0.21
CA GLU A 100 9.63 -25.48 0.31
C GLU A 100 8.29 -25.72 1.04
N LEU A 101 7.49 -24.67 1.26
CA LEU A 101 6.23 -24.77 1.99
C LEU A 101 5.05 -25.09 1.07
N ASP A 102 4.16 -25.95 1.55
CA ASP A 102 2.85 -26.13 0.94
C ASP A 102 2.01 -24.87 1.08
N GLU A 103 1.26 -24.52 0.01
CA GLU A 103 0.42 -23.31 -0.03
C GLU A 103 1.20 -22.01 0.30
N ARG A 104 2.44 -21.97 -0.10
CA ARG A 104 3.40 -20.87 0.15
C ARG A 104 2.92 -19.48 -0.24
N GLU A 105 1.99 -19.38 -1.17
CA GLU A 105 1.39 -18.12 -1.61
C GLU A 105 0.38 -17.56 -0.60
N TYR A 106 -0.03 -18.35 0.39
CA TYR A 106 -1.07 -17.99 1.38
C TYR A 106 -0.52 -17.81 2.79
N CYS A 107 0.79 -17.83 3.00
CA CYS A 107 1.39 -17.72 4.33
C CYS A 107 1.01 -16.41 5.02
N LEU A 108 1.10 -15.27 4.32
CA LEU A 108 0.69 -13.98 4.87
C LEU A 108 -0.81 -13.96 5.21
N LYS A 109 -1.66 -14.47 4.31
CA LYS A 109 -3.11 -14.54 4.52
C LYS A 109 -3.46 -15.33 5.79
N LYS A 110 -2.80 -16.46 6.00
CA LYS A 110 -2.98 -17.30 7.20
C LYS A 110 -2.51 -16.56 8.45
N SER A 111 -1.34 -15.94 8.39
CA SER A 111 -0.71 -15.23 9.50
C SER A 111 -1.55 -14.05 9.99
N ILE A 112 -2.07 -13.20 9.11
CA ILE A 112 -2.85 -12.03 9.51
C ILE A 112 -4.30 -12.36 9.88
N SER A 113 -4.77 -13.58 9.63
CA SER A 113 -6.17 -13.97 9.89
C SER A 113 -6.60 -13.81 11.34
N GLU A 114 -5.68 -13.97 12.30
CA GLU A 114 -5.95 -13.85 13.74
C GLU A 114 -6.12 -12.40 14.23
N ILE A 115 -5.59 -11.42 13.49
CA ILE A 115 -5.57 -10.01 13.92
C ILE A 115 -6.39 -9.09 13.02
N LYS A 116 -6.75 -9.54 11.82
CA LYS A 116 -7.39 -8.67 10.82
C LYS A 116 -8.62 -7.94 11.33
N ASP A 117 -9.46 -8.63 12.12
CA ASP A 117 -10.74 -8.08 12.60
C ASP A 117 -10.57 -6.95 13.65
N ASN A 118 -9.33 -6.68 14.08
CA ASN A 118 -9.00 -5.54 14.95
C ASN A 118 -8.84 -4.22 14.17
N TYR A 119 -8.82 -4.28 12.83
CA TYR A 119 -8.54 -3.14 11.95
C TYR A 119 -9.66 -2.92 10.94
N ASP A 120 -9.87 -1.67 10.57
CA ASP A 120 -10.77 -1.29 9.48
C ASP A 120 -10.08 -1.47 8.12
N TYR A 121 -8.79 -1.11 8.07
CA TYR A 121 -7.93 -1.24 6.87
C TYR A 121 -6.62 -1.94 7.20
N ILE A 122 -6.17 -2.81 6.30
CA ILE A 122 -4.81 -3.35 6.28
C ILE A 122 -4.16 -2.94 4.96
N ILE A 123 -3.07 -2.21 5.01
CA ILE A 123 -2.30 -1.77 3.84
C ILE A 123 -1.00 -2.56 3.78
N ILE A 124 -0.71 -3.18 2.63
CA ILE A 124 0.50 -3.98 2.44
C ILE A 124 1.40 -3.30 1.42
N ASP A 125 2.59 -2.85 1.85
CA ASP A 125 3.63 -2.34 0.94
C ASP A 125 4.40 -3.50 0.31
N CYS A 126 4.43 -3.54 -1.01
CA CYS A 126 5.04 -4.63 -1.77
C CYS A 126 6.41 -4.22 -2.35
N ALA A 127 7.34 -5.17 -2.35
CA ALA A 127 8.60 -5.06 -3.06
C ALA A 127 8.42 -4.77 -4.57
N PRO A 128 9.41 -4.15 -5.25
CA PRO A 128 9.35 -3.87 -6.68
C PRO A 128 9.61 -5.13 -7.54
N SER A 129 9.01 -6.24 -7.17
CA SER A 129 9.12 -7.53 -7.86
C SER A 129 7.76 -8.25 -7.84
N LEU A 130 7.60 -9.25 -8.69
CA LEU A 130 6.47 -10.19 -8.61
C LEU A 130 6.93 -11.53 -8.04
N GLY A 131 7.86 -11.50 -7.10
CA GLY A 131 8.32 -12.65 -6.34
C GLY A 131 7.29 -13.18 -5.34
N ILE A 132 7.66 -14.20 -4.59
CA ILE A 132 6.78 -14.89 -3.65
C ILE A 132 6.21 -13.96 -2.57
N LEU A 133 6.95 -12.92 -2.16
CA LEU A 133 6.47 -11.93 -1.19
C LEU A 133 5.28 -11.14 -1.74
N THR A 134 5.39 -10.63 -2.98
CA THR A 134 4.30 -9.91 -3.64
C THR A 134 3.11 -10.83 -3.95
N LEU A 135 3.35 -12.11 -4.28
CA LEU A 135 2.27 -13.09 -4.45
C LEU A 135 1.52 -13.30 -3.13
N ASN A 136 2.22 -13.40 -2.00
CA ASN A 136 1.61 -13.48 -0.67
C ASN A 136 0.76 -12.24 -0.34
N ALA A 137 1.27 -11.05 -0.62
CA ALA A 137 0.54 -9.80 -0.41
C ALA A 137 -0.77 -9.77 -1.23
N LEU A 138 -0.71 -10.12 -2.52
CA LEU A 138 -1.88 -10.11 -3.42
C LEU A 138 -2.86 -11.26 -3.12
N ALA A 139 -2.37 -12.43 -2.67
CA ALA A 139 -3.23 -13.53 -2.24
C ALA A 139 -3.97 -13.22 -0.92
N ALA A 140 -3.39 -12.39 -0.06
CA ALA A 140 -3.99 -11.95 1.19
C ALA A 140 -4.97 -10.77 1.03
N SER A 141 -4.89 -10.03 -0.09
CA SER A 141 -5.61 -8.76 -0.27
C SER A 141 -6.98 -8.93 -0.92
N ASP A 142 -7.91 -8.02 -0.57
CA ASP A 142 -9.19 -7.86 -1.26
C ASP A 142 -9.02 -7.04 -2.55
N SER A 143 -8.07 -6.09 -2.52
CA SER A 143 -7.82 -5.23 -3.68
C SER A 143 -6.37 -4.76 -3.76
N VAL A 144 -6.01 -4.21 -4.93
CA VAL A 144 -4.68 -3.66 -5.19
C VAL A 144 -4.75 -2.25 -5.74
N ILE A 145 -3.98 -1.33 -5.13
CA ILE A 145 -3.69 -0.01 -5.69
C ILE A 145 -2.40 -0.10 -6.49
N VAL A 146 -2.42 0.44 -7.71
CA VAL A 146 -1.28 0.47 -8.61
C VAL A 146 -0.78 1.90 -8.77
N PRO A 147 0.28 2.32 -8.05
CA PRO A 147 0.90 3.62 -8.27
C PRO A 147 1.59 3.67 -9.65
N ILE A 148 1.34 4.74 -10.40
CA ILE A 148 1.85 4.96 -11.74
C ILE A 148 2.53 6.33 -11.79
N GLN A 149 3.84 6.36 -11.96
CA GLN A 149 4.58 7.59 -12.13
C GLN A 149 4.25 8.23 -13.49
N CYS A 150 3.96 9.55 -13.51
CA CYS A 150 3.61 10.28 -14.73
C CYS A 150 4.82 10.52 -15.63
N GLU A 151 5.42 9.44 -16.17
CA GLU A 151 6.60 9.42 -17.04
C GLU A 151 6.39 8.51 -18.26
N TYR A 152 7.25 8.64 -19.28
CA TYR A 152 7.11 8.03 -20.62
C TYR A 152 6.81 6.52 -20.63
N PHE A 153 7.49 5.74 -19.78
CA PHE A 153 7.31 4.27 -19.75
C PHE A 153 6.14 3.79 -18.86
N ALA A 154 5.27 4.69 -18.43
CA ALA A 154 4.18 4.35 -17.51
C ALA A 154 3.22 3.29 -18.09
N LEU A 155 2.81 3.46 -19.35
CA LEU A 155 1.81 2.60 -19.99
C LEU A 155 2.36 1.21 -20.36
N GLU A 156 3.61 1.11 -20.80
CA GLU A 156 4.21 -0.19 -21.17
C GLU A 156 4.28 -1.13 -19.95
N GLY A 157 4.73 -0.63 -18.81
CA GLY A 157 4.79 -1.39 -17.58
C GLY A 157 3.43 -1.77 -17.03
N LEU A 158 2.43 -0.87 -17.20
CA LEU A 158 1.07 -1.08 -16.71
C LEU A 158 0.38 -2.27 -17.37
N GLY A 159 0.48 -2.42 -18.70
CA GLY A 159 -0.13 -3.55 -19.40
C GLY A 159 0.39 -4.91 -18.91
N LYS A 160 1.70 -5.01 -18.68
CA LYS A 160 2.33 -6.23 -18.13
C LYS A 160 1.83 -6.54 -16.71
N LEU A 161 1.76 -5.52 -15.87
CA LEU A 161 1.28 -5.66 -14.48
C LEU A 161 -0.19 -6.08 -14.42
N LEU A 162 -1.07 -5.46 -15.21
CA LEU A 162 -2.49 -5.82 -15.25
C LEU A 162 -2.69 -7.27 -15.72
N ASN A 163 -1.90 -7.73 -16.69
CA ASN A 163 -1.94 -9.14 -17.12
C ASN A 163 -1.50 -10.07 -15.97
N THR A 164 -0.48 -9.69 -15.20
CA THR A 164 -0.06 -10.48 -14.03
C THR A 164 -1.14 -10.51 -12.94
N ILE A 165 -1.76 -9.38 -12.63
CA ILE A 165 -2.90 -9.33 -11.69
C ILE A 165 -4.01 -10.26 -12.16
N LYS A 166 -4.33 -10.29 -13.45
CA LYS A 166 -5.32 -11.21 -14.02
C LYS A 166 -4.95 -12.69 -13.81
N ILE A 167 -3.67 -13.04 -13.95
CA ILE A 167 -3.21 -14.40 -13.68
C ILE A 167 -3.39 -14.75 -12.18
N ILE A 168 -3.08 -13.82 -11.29
CA ILE A 168 -3.27 -13.99 -9.84
C ILE A 168 -4.75 -14.17 -9.50
N GLN A 169 -5.64 -13.35 -10.10
CA GLN A 169 -7.09 -13.49 -9.97
C GLN A 169 -7.57 -14.90 -10.37
N GLN A 170 -7.03 -15.44 -11.45
CA GLN A 170 -7.44 -16.74 -11.95
C GLN A 170 -6.91 -17.93 -11.14
N ARG A 171 -5.72 -17.79 -10.53
CA ARG A 171 -4.99 -18.92 -9.94
C ARG A 171 -4.91 -18.91 -8.44
N LEU A 172 -4.87 -17.73 -7.81
CA LEU A 172 -4.58 -17.57 -6.39
C LEU A 172 -5.69 -16.87 -5.61
N ASN A 173 -6.31 -15.81 -6.18
CA ASN A 173 -7.28 -15.01 -5.45
C ASN A 173 -8.36 -14.47 -6.40
N ASN A 174 -9.42 -15.24 -6.58
CA ASN A 174 -10.52 -14.89 -7.50
C ASN A 174 -11.29 -13.61 -7.09
N ASN A 175 -11.18 -13.21 -5.82
CA ASN A 175 -11.86 -12.04 -5.29
C ASN A 175 -11.01 -10.77 -5.35
N LEU A 176 -9.72 -10.88 -5.72
CA LEU A 176 -8.84 -9.72 -5.85
C LEU A 176 -9.39 -8.76 -6.92
N ILE A 177 -9.61 -7.52 -6.55
CA ILE A 177 -9.99 -6.46 -7.50
C ILE A 177 -8.88 -5.42 -7.63
N ILE A 178 -8.90 -4.64 -8.71
CA ILE A 178 -8.07 -3.44 -8.82
C ILE A 178 -8.82 -2.32 -8.10
N GLU A 179 -8.29 -1.86 -6.96
CA GLU A 179 -8.85 -0.73 -6.21
C GLU A 179 -8.80 0.54 -7.05
N GLY A 180 -7.65 0.77 -7.67
CA GLY A 180 -7.47 1.84 -8.63
C GLY A 180 -6.03 2.04 -9.07
N LEU A 181 -5.87 2.77 -10.17
CA LEU A 181 -4.61 3.25 -10.71
C LEU A 181 -4.35 4.63 -10.12
N LEU A 182 -3.28 4.79 -9.36
CA LEU A 182 -2.93 6.04 -8.69
C LEU A 182 -1.81 6.75 -9.46
N LEU A 183 -2.13 7.87 -10.09
CA LEU A 183 -1.15 8.72 -10.74
C LEU A 183 -0.29 9.44 -9.70
N THR A 184 1.03 9.28 -9.78
CA THR A 184 2.00 9.79 -8.80
C THR A 184 3.05 10.70 -9.45
N MET A 185 3.69 11.53 -8.61
CA MET A 185 4.77 12.44 -9.02
C MET A 185 4.38 13.36 -10.18
N TYR A 186 3.11 13.71 -10.26
CA TYR A 186 2.59 14.57 -11.30
C TYR A 186 3.14 16.00 -11.16
N ASP A 187 3.68 16.52 -12.24
CA ASP A 187 4.13 17.91 -12.36
C ASP A 187 3.36 18.61 -13.47
N THR A 188 2.49 19.55 -13.11
CA THR A 188 1.64 20.30 -14.05
C THR A 188 2.41 21.11 -15.09
N ARG A 189 3.67 21.44 -14.80
CA ARG A 189 4.54 22.22 -15.69
C ARG A 189 5.11 21.38 -16.84
N LEU A 190 5.10 20.06 -16.70
CA LEU A 190 5.68 19.14 -17.67
C LEU A 190 4.62 18.66 -18.65
N ARG A 191 4.81 18.99 -19.95
CA ARG A 191 3.93 18.52 -21.04
C ARG A 191 3.80 16.99 -21.04
N LEU A 192 4.88 16.27 -20.80
CA LEU A 192 4.90 14.81 -20.78
C LEU A 192 3.99 14.27 -19.64
N SER A 193 4.07 14.85 -18.43
CA SER A 193 3.21 14.45 -17.31
C SER A 193 1.72 14.61 -17.66
N ASN A 194 1.36 15.72 -18.30
CA ASN A 194 -0.01 15.96 -18.74
C ASN A 194 -0.48 14.94 -19.78
N GLN A 195 0.36 14.63 -20.76
CA GLN A 195 0.06 13.61 -21.79
C GLN A 195 -0.15 12.23 -21.16
N VAL A 196 0.70 11.81 -20.24
CA VAL A 196 0.54 10.51 -19.53
C VAL A 196 -0.76 10.47 -18.75
N VAL A 197 -1.13 11.54 -18.03
CA VAL A 197 -2.39 11.62 -17.31
C VAL A 197 -3.58 11.46 -18.25
N GLU A 198 -3.59 12.17 -19.39
CA GLU A 198 -4.65 12.08 -20.39
C GLU A 198 -4.75 10.67 -21.01
N GLU A 199 -3.63 10.06 -21.38
CA GLU A 199 -3.59 8.72 -21.94
C GLU A 199 -4.08 7.67 -20.95
N VAL A 200 -3.61 7.70 -19.70
CA VAL A 200 -4.05 6.75 -18.66
C VAL A 200 -5.55 6.91 -18.40
N LYS A 201 -6.06 8.14 -18.26
CA LYS A 201 -7.49 8.40 -18.06
C LYS A 201 -8.33 7.96 -19.27
N THR A 202 -7.85 8.16 -20.48
CA THR A 202 -8.57 7.75 -21.70
C THR A 202 -8.68 6.24 -21.82
N HIS A 203 -7.61 5.49 -21.49
CA HIS A 203 -7.59 4.03 -21.66
C HIS A 203 -8.20 3.27 -20.48
N PHE A 204 -8.12 3.81 -19.25
CA PHE A 204 -8.50 3.08 -18.04
C PHE A 204 -9.68 3.72 -17.27
N GLN A 205 -10.15 4.88 -17.69
CA GLN A 205 -11.38 5.55 -17.22
C GLN A 205 -11.66 5.39 -15.72
N ASP A 206 -12.70 4.65 -15.35
CA ASP A 206 -13.16 4.46 -13.97
C ASP A 206 -12.17 3.70 -13.07
N MET A 207 -11.14 3.08 -13.65
CA MET A 207 -10.08 2.46 -12.86
C MET A 207 -9.08 3.47 -12.29
N VAL A 208 -9.06 4.73 -12.79
CA VAL A 208 -8.11 5.75 -12.34
C VAL A 208 -8.71 6.55 -11.19
N PHE A 209 -7.98 6.65 -10.08
CA PHE A 209 -8.40 7.53 -8.99
C PHE A 209 -8.58 8.98 -9.48
N LYS A 210 -9.58 9.66 -8.95
CA LYS A 210 -9.77 11.11 -9.20
C LYS A 210 -8.61 11.90 -8.60
N THR A 211 -8.13 11.46 -7.46
CA THR A 211 -6.97 12.01 -6.77
C THR A 211 -5.67 11.70 -7.51
N ILE A 212 -4.84 12.72 -7.70
CA ILE A 212 -3.50 12.62 -8.28
C ILE A 212 -2.49 13.10 -7.24
N ILE A 213 -1.42 12.31 -7.03
CA ILE A 213 -0.33 12.69 -6.12
C ILE A 213 0.68 13.55 -6.89
N HIS A 214 0.78 14.81 -6.53
CA HIS A 214 1.73 15.73 -7.14
C HIS A 214 3.15 15.49 -6.63
N ARG A 215 4.13 15.80 -7.47
CA ARG A 215 5.54 15.86 -7.04
C ARG A 215 5.65 16.89 -5.90
N ASN A 216 6.14 16.43 -4.76
CA ASN A 216 6.24 17.25 -3.55
C ASN A 216 7.52 16.90 -2.79
N VAL A 217 8.32 17.91 -2.46
CA VAL A 217 9.61 17.75 -1.78
C VAL A 217 9.41 17.17 -0.37
N ARG A 218 8.37 17.62 0.34
CA ARG A 218 8.04 17.16 1.70
C ARG A 218 7.78 15.66 1.79
N LEU A 219 7.15 15.07 0.75
CA LEU A 219 6.96 13.62 0.65
C LEU A 219 8.29 12.85 0.50
N GLY A 220 9.31 13.48 -0.06
CA GLY A 220 10.65 12.88 -0.15
C GLY A 220 11.47 13.08 1.13
N GLU A 221 11.24 14.15 1.87
CA GLU A 221 11.95 14.50 3.10
C GLU A 221 11.42 13.73 4.32
N SER A 222 10.10 13.61 4.47
CA SER A 222 9.46 13.06 5.67
C SER A 222 10.01 11.68 6.10
N PRO A 223 10.33 10.71 5.20
CA PRO A 223 10.90 9.43 5.62
C PRO A 223 12.29 9.55 6.27
N SER A 224 13.08 10.57 5.93
CA SER A 224 14.39 10.79 6.55
C SER A 224 14.30 11.25 8.00
N PHE A 225 13.12 11.72 8.43
CA PHE A 225 12.79 12.03 9.81
C PHE A 225 12.04 10.91 10.53
N GLY A 226 11.74 9.81 9.84
CA GLY A 226 10.90 8.74 10.36
C GLY A 226 9.44 9.16 10.57
N GLU A 227 8.98 10.17 9.83
CA GLU A 227 7.66 10.78 9.98
C GLU A 227 6.78 10.57 8.75
N THR A 228 5.50 10.33 8.97
CA THR A 228 4.52 10.38 7.89
C THR A 228 4.29 11.84 7.48
N ILE A 229 3.82 12.07 6.25
CA ILE A 229 3.62 13.44 5.74
C ILE A 229 2.65 14.26 6.60
N ILE A 230 1.67 13.61 7.22
CA ILE A 230 0.68 14.28 8.05
C ILE A 230 1.28 14.79 9.37
N ILE A 231 2.30 14.11 9.89
CA ILE A 231 3.06 14.57 11.06
C ILE A 231 4.09 15.61 10.64
N HIS A 232 4.81 15.36 9.55
CA HIS A 232 5.91 16.20 9.09
C HIS A 232 5.44 17.58 8.59
N ASP A 233 4.41 17.62 7.74
CA ASP A 233 3.83 18.85 7.20
C ASP A 233 2.40 18.60 6.72
N ALA A 234 1.43 18.68 7.65
CA ALA A 234 0.00 18.46 7.37
C ALA A 234 -0.59 19.47 6.35
N SER A 235 0.06 20.64 6.20
CA SER A 235 -0.38 21.68 5.28
C SER A 235 0.18 21.49 3.86
N SER A 236 1.11 20.59 3.66
CA SER A 236 1.75 20.34 2.37
C SER A 236 0.76 19.82 1.34
N LYS A 237 1.04 20.11 0.06
CA LYS A 237 0.26 19.55 -1.04
C LYS A 237 0.25 18.01 -1.03
N GLY A 238 1.34 17.40 -0.56
CA GLY A 238 1.45 15.96 -0.40
C GLY A 238 0.46 15.41 0.63
N ALA A 239 0.36 16.03 1.81
CA ALA A 239 -0.59 15.65 2.85
C ALA A 239 -2.03 15.79 2.36
N ILE A 240 -2.37 16.91 1.74
CA ILE A 240 -3.71 17.16 1.18
C ILE A 240 -4.07 16.11 0.11
N ASN A 241 -3.12 15.74 -0.77
CA ASN A 241 -3.37 14.72 -1.78
C ASN A 241 -3.66 13.35 -1.14
N TYR A 242 -2.90 12.91 -0.13
CA TYR A 242 -3.15 11.64 0.53
C TYR A 242 -4.40 11.63 1.39
N LEU A 243 -4.79 12.76 2.02
CA LEU A 243 -6.09 12.90 2.68
C LEU A 243 -7.24 12.75 1.68
N ASN A 244 -7.13 13.38 0.51
CA ASN A 244 -8.13 13.23 -0.55
C ASN A 244 -8.22 11.78 -1.04
N LEU A 245 -7.09 11.09 -1.21
CA LEU A 245 -7.06 9.68 -1.59
C LEU A 245 -7.71 8.80 -0.51
N ALA A 246 -7.41 9.04 0.76
CA ALA A 246 -8.01 8.30 1.86
C ALA A 246 -9.54 8.48 1.89
N ASN A 247 -10.04 9.71 1.72
CA ASN A 247 -11.48 9.97 1.60
C ASN A 247 -12.09 9.30 0.36
N GLU A 248 -11.39 9.29 -0.78
CA GLU A 248 -11.88 8.61 -2.00
C GLU A 248 -12.02 7.10 -1.78
N ILE A 249 -11.06 6.48 -1.08
CA ILE A 249 -11.08 5.06 -0.72
C ILE A 249 -12.19 4.73 0.28
N ILE A 250 -12.35 5.53 1.34
CA ILE A 250 -13.45 5.36 2.32
C ILE A 250 -14.80 5.44 1.62
N ASN A 251 -15.02 6.48 0.82
CA ASN A 251 -16.27 6.67 0.09
C ASN A 251 -16.59 5.54 -0.90
N LYS A 252 -15.57 4.87 -1.43
CA LYS A 252 -15.72 3.75 -2.35
C LYS A 252 -16.06 2.45 -1.63
N ASN A 253 -15.48 2.23 -0.47
CA ASN A 253 -15.60 0.98 0.28
C ASN A 253 -16.68 1.00 1.38
N GLU A 254 -17.13 2.19 1.80
CA GLU A 254 -18.14 2.41 2.85
C GLU A 254 -19.25 3.36 2.35
N PRO A 255 -20.04 2.99 1.34
CA PRO A 255 -21.04 3.89 0.75
C PRO A 255 -22.20 4.22 1.70
N GLU A 256 -22.50 3.38 2.67
CA GLU A 256 -23.64 3.54 3.60
C GLU A 256 -23.51 4.75 4.55
N LEU A 257 -22.27 5.18 4.87
CA LEU A 257 -22.04 6.37 5.69
C LEU A 257 -22.53 7.69 5.05
N LYS A 258 -22.77 7.70 3.72
CA LYS A 258 -23.31 8.90 3.04
C LYS A 258 -24.81 9.07 3.17
N GLU A 259 -25.56 7.98 3.30
CA GLU A 259 -27.04 8.06 3.40
C GLU A 259 -27.48 8.50 4.80
N GLU A 260 -26.72 8.17 5.86
CA GLU A 260 -27.02 8.63 7.21
C GLU A 260 -26.80 10.14 7.39
N ILE A 261 -25.71 10.69 6.83
CA ILE A 261 -25.41 12.14 6.94
C ILE A 261 -26.40 13.00 6.14
N LEU A 262 -26.93 12.48 5.03
CA LEU A 262 -27.93 13.19 4.19
C LEU A 262 -29.36 13.09 4.73
N ASN A 263 -29.63 12.17 5.66
CA ASN A 263 -30.94 12.02 6.28
C ASN A 263 -31.06 12.77 7.63
N ASP A 264 -29.94 13.28 8.17
CA ASP A 264 -29.91 14.07 9.42
C ASP A 264 -29.86 15.60 9.19
N GLU A 265 -29.90 16.07 7.93
CA GLU A 265 -30.07 17.47 7.51
C GLU A 265 -31.51 17.70 6.97
#